data_aa1036eeac6c43199a1239c69e9999fb
#
_entry.id   aa1036eeac6c43199a1239c69e9999fb
#
_cell.length_a   1.000
_cell.length_b   1.000
_cell.length_c   1.000
_cell.angle_alpha   90.00
_cell.angle_beta   90.00
_cell.angle_gamma   90.00
#
_symmetry.space_group_name_H-M   'P 1'
#
loop_
_entity.id
_entity.type
_entity.pdbx_description
1 polymer ?
#
loop_
_entity_poly.entity_id
_entity_poly.type
_entity_poly.pdbx_seq_one_letter_code
_entity_poly.pdbx_strand_id
1 'polypeptide(L)'
;LHLLSRRQRQMCIRDSKYAARALLARIYLYHDDNRKAFDLADQLIKDADTSGSYALYPHEKYVAAWSVEAKFGSESFFEIANSVDDTPGRDSWGYLLNWYGYQKGFVTQKYAEQMLADPGDVRGQLLEENKYAGKTVWWLYKLRGTDLKTAPLECNNVVLRLSEVYLIAAEAGCKLGGDAAVQGLGYLNEIVKRGNPDNEVTMADYTLDRVLDERSKELVG
;
A
#
# COMPACT_ATOMS: atom_id res chain seq x y z
N LEU A 1 23.29 -19.65 14.14
CA LEU A 1 23.40 -18.20 13.85
C LEU A 1 23.72 -18.03 12.37
N HIS A 2 22.70 -17.94 11.53
CA HIS A 2 22.88 -17.58 10.13
C HIS A 2 23.45 -16.18 10.03
N LEU A 3 24.66 -16.06 9.53
CA LEU A 3 25.29 -14.79 9.20
C LEU A 3 24.52 -14.18 8.01
N LEU A 4 23.62 -13.24 8.29
CA LEU A 4 23.00 -12.40 7.27
C LEU A 4 24.10 -11.82 6.38
N SER A 5 23.93 -11.90 5.06
CA SER A 5 24.89 -11.35 4.11
C SER A 5 25.12 -9.85 4.36
N ARG A 6 26.28 -9.30 3.94
CA ARG A 6 26.53 -7.83 4.07
C ARG A 6 25.44 -6.99 3.40
N ARG A 7 24.84 -7.47 2.31
CA ARG A 7 23.70 -6.80 1.64
C ARG A 7 22.45 -6.79 2.52
N GLN A 8 22.10 -7.90 3.16
CA GLN A 8 20.96 -7.98 4.08
C GLN A 8 21.15 -7.09 5.31
N ARG A 9 22.37 -6.98 5.87
CA ARG A 9 22.66 -6.09 6.98
C ARG A 9 22.61 -4.61 6.57
N GLN A 10 23.05 -4.25 5.37
CA GLN A 10 22.94 -2.88 4.86
C GLN A 10 21.49 -2.50 4.52
N MET A 11 20.67 -3.43 4.03
CA MET A 11 19.24 -3.23 3.86
C MET A 11 18.56 -2.97 5.22
N CYS A 12 18.75 -3.81 6.22
CA CYS A 12 18.15 -3.62 7.55
C CYS A 12 18.49 -2.25 8.19
N ILE A 13 19.68 -1.69 7.98
CA ILE A 13 20.09 -0.40 8.55
C ILE A 13 19.51 0.79 7.76
N ARG A 14 19.39 0.70 6.45
CA ARG A 14 18.75 1.73 5.62
C ARG A 14 17.24 1.76 5.84
N ASP A 15 16.63 0.60 5.85
CA ASP A 15 15.19 0.41 6.02
C ASP A 15 14.71 0.94 7.39
N SER A 16 15.47 0.75 8.46
CA SER A 16 15.09 1.22 9.78
C SER A 16 14.92 2.75 9.86
N LYS A 17 15.74 3.55 9.14
CA LYS A 17 15.62 5.02 9.13
C LYS A 17 14.36 5.49 8.39
N TYR A 18 14.09 4.95 7.20
CA TYR A 18 12.90 5.29 6.43
C TYR A 18 11.63 4.78 7.13
N ALA A 19 11.65 3.54 7.63
CA ALA A 19 10.56 2.96 8.40
C ALA A 19 10.21 3.78 9.65
N ALA A 20 11.20 4.18 10.44
CA ALA A 20 10.98 5.00 11.64
C ALA A 20 10.37 6.36 11.31
N ARG A 21 10.81 7.01 10.23
CA ARG A 21 10.27 8.31 9.76
C ARG A 21 8.86 8.16 9.21
N ALA A 22 8.58 7.11 8.44
CA ALA A 22 7.24 6.82 7.92
C ALA A 22 6.26 6.56 9.06
N LEU A 23 6.65 5.77 10.07
CA LEU A 23 5.85 5.56 11.26
C LEU A 23 5.60 6.85 12.04
N LEU A 24 6.61 7.69 12.19
CA LEU A 24 6.48 8.98 12.87
C LEU A 24 5.54 9.94 12.10
N ALA A 25 5.61 9.97 10.77
CA ALA A 25 4.68 10.75 9.94
C ALA A 25 3.23 10.29 10.14
N ARG A 26 2.98 8.96 10.17
CA ARG A 26 1.68 8.38 10.50
C ARG A 26 1.19 8.79 11.88
N ILE A 27 2.07 8.77 12.89
CA ILE A 27 1.75 9.18 14.26
C ILE A 27 1.36 10.66 14.29
N TYR A 28 2.11 11.55 13.67
CA TYR A 28 1.78 12.97 13.59
C TYR A 28 0.43 13.22 12.92
N LEU A 29 0.13 12.50 11.83
CA LEU A 29 -1.16 12.62 11.14
C LEU A 29 -2.33 12.21 12.06
N TYR A 30 -2.19 11.11 12.79
CA TYR A 30 -3.23 10.61 13.71
C TYR A 30 -3.37 11.48 14.99
N HIS A 31 -2.33 12.21 15.35
CA HIS A 31 -2.37 13.25 16.40
C HIS A 31 -2.84 14.60 15.91
N ASP A 32 -3.25 14.70 14.65
CA ASP A 32 -3.67 15.94 13.98
C ASP A 32 -2.58 17.04 13.95
N ASP A 33 -1.31 16.68 14.14
CA ASP A 33 -0.17 17.56 13.93
C ASP A 33 0.17 17.58 12.42
N ASN A 34 -0.75 18.16 11.66
CA ASN A 34 -0.72 18.09 10.19
C ASN A 34 0.53 18.77 9.61
N ARG A 35 1.08 19.80 10.28
CA ARG A 35 2.31 20.45 9.82
C ARG A 35 3.51 19.49 9.90
N LYS A 36 3.71 18.84 11.03
CA LYS A 36 4.83 17.89 11.18
C LYS A 36 4.62 16.65 10.31
N ALA A 37 3.37 16.17 10.18
CA ALA A 37 3.06 15.06 9.29
C ALA A 37 3.44 15.37 7.84
N PHE A 38 3.04 16.56 7.35
CA PHE A 38 3.34 17.01 6.00
C PHE A 38 4.84 17.18 5.77
N ASP A 39 5.52 17.95 6.62
CA ASP A 39 6.94 18.28 6.46
C ASP A 39 7.80 17.01 6.48
N LEU A 40 7.49 16.06 7.37
CA LEU A 40 8.22 14.80 7.46
C LEU A 40 7.95 13.88 6.27
N ALA A 41 6.70 13.79 5.81
CA ALA A 41 6.33 12.99 4.64
C ALA A 41 6.94 13.56 3.36
N ASP A 42 6.83 14.88 3.13
CA ASP A 42 7.45 15.58 2.01
C ASP A 42 8.96 15.34 1.93
N GLN A 43 9.66 15.51 3.06
CA GLN A 43 11.09 15.25 3.11
C GLN A 43 11.42 13.77 2.85
N LEU A 44 10.61 12.84 3.34
CA LEU A 44 10.83 11.41 3.13
C LEU A 44 10.66 11.00 1.66
N ILE A 45 9.68 11.58 0.97
CA ILE A 45 9.47 11.39 -0.48
C ILE A 45 10.69 11.91 -1.25
N LYS A 46 11.13 13.13 -0.98
CA LYS A 46 12.31 13.74 -1.63
C LYS A 46 13.60 12.93 -1.39
N ASP A 47 13.79 12.42 -0.17
CA ASP A 47 14.93 11.57 0.16
C ASP A 47 14.87 10.23 -0.58
N ALA A 48 13.68 9.65 -0.73
CA ALA A 48 13.47 8.42 -1.50
C ALA A 48 13.83 8.61 -2.98
N ASP A 49 13.33 9.68 -3.60
CA ASP A 49 13.65 10.05 -4.98
C ASP A 49 15.14 10.30 -5.19
N THR A 50 15.75 11.10 -4.31
CA THR A 50 17.18 11.44 -4.41
C THR A 50 18.08 10.21 -4.24
N SER A 51 17.72 9.30 -3.35
CA SER A 51 18.52 8.09 -3.11
C SER A 51 18.35 7.04 -4.19
N GLY A 52 17.24 7.08 -4.96
CA GLY A 52 16.85 6.03 -5.90
C GLY A 52 16.64 4.65 -5.24
N SER A 53 16.54 4.61 -3.89
CA SER A 53 16.43 3.35 -3.14
C SER A 53 14.99 2.86 -3.05
N TYR A 54 14.03 3.78 -3.16
CA TYR A 54 12.60 3.51 -3.11
C TYR A 54 11.89 4.25 -4.21
N ALA A 55 10.88 3.62 -4.79
CA ALA A 55 10.05 4.20 -5.84
C ALA A 55 8.65 3.57 -5.81
N LEU A 56 7.64 4.32 -6.20
CA LEU A 56 6.30 3.78 -6.41
C LEU A 56 6.35 2.71 -7.50
N TYR A 57 5.57 1.64 -7.34
CA TYR A 57 5.40 0.67 -8.42
C TYR A 57 4.76 1.35 -9.63
N PRO A 58 5.26 1.17 -10.84
CA PRO A 58 4.57 1.64 -12.02
C PRO A 58 3.23 0.92 -12.20
N HIS A 59 2.29 1.57 -12.89
CA HIS A 59 0.94 1.09 -13.12
C HIS A 59 0.91 -0.39 -13.59
N GLU A 60 1.68 -0.71 -14.60
CA GLU A 60 1.74 -2.05 -15.23
C GLU A 60 2.34 -3.14 -14.32
N LYS A 61 3.06 -2.76 -13.26
CA LYS A 61 3.68 -3.69 -12.31
C LYS A 61 2.92 -3.80 -10.99
N TYR A 62 1.90 -2.96 -10.77
CA TYR A 62 1.23 -2.85 -9.48
C TYR A 62 0.62 -4.17 -9.01
N VAL A 63 -0.10 -4.88 -9.89
CA VAL A 63 -0.74 -6.16 -9.52
C VAL A 63 0.30 -7.23 -9.19
N ALA A 64 1.38 -7.31 -9.97
CA ALA A 64 2.47 -8.26 -9.74
C ALA A 64 3.25 -7.97 -8.45
N ALA A 65 3.29 -6.71 -8.01
CA ALA A 65 3.95 -6.30 -6.77
C ALA A 65 3.38 -6.94 -5.50
N TRP A 66 2.19 -7.52 -5.57
CA TRP A 66 1.54 -8.22 -4.45
C TRP A 66 1.73 -9.74 -4.48
N SER A 67 2.60 -10.25 -5.33
CA SER A 67 2.96 -11.66 -5.38
C SER A 67 4.07 -12.00 -4.39
N VAL A 68 4.22 -13.29 -4.07
CA VAL A 68 5.32 -13.79 -3.21
C VAL A 68 6.70 -13.44 -3.77
N GLU A 69 6.83 -13.35 -5.10
CA GLU A 69 8.10 -13.05 -5.77
C GLU A 69 8.54 -11.60 -5.61
N ALA A 70 7.61 -10.70 -5.27
CA ALA A 70 7.87 -9.27 -5.14
C ALA A 70 8.19 -8.81 -3.70
N LYS A 71 8.61 -9.74 -2.83
CA LYS A 71 9.03 -9.44 -1.46
C LYS A 71 10.12 -8.36 -1.43
N PHE A 72 10.03 -7.47 -0.42
CA PHE A 72 10.94 -6.34 -0.26
C PHE A 72 11.02 -5.44 -1.49
N GLY A 73 9.85 -5.18 -2.08
CA GLY A 73 9.74 -4.40 -3.30
C GLY A 73 10.10 -2.93 -3.12
N SER A 74 10.09 -2.19 -4.24
CA SER A 74 10.59 -0.82 -4.30
C SER A 74 9.84 0.19 -3.42
N GLU A 75 8.60 -0.09 -3.03
CA GLU A 75 7.83 0.78 -2.11
C GLU A 75 8.03 0.44 -0.63
N SER A 76 8.55 -0.73 -0.31
CA SER A 76 8.51 -1.25 1.05
C SER A 76 9.60 -0.66 1.94
N PHE A 77 9.21 0.02 3.01
CA PHE A 77 10.10 0.47 4.07
C PHE A 77 10.23 -0.55 5.19
N PHE A 78 9.16 -1.29 5.46
CA PHE A 78 9.15 -2.32 6.49
C PHE A 78 8.17 -3.43 6.15
N GLU A 79 8.68 -4.66 6.14
CA GLU A 79 7.92 -5.89 5.96
C GLU A 79 8.26 -6.88 7.06
N ILE A 80 7.26 -7.61 7.52
CA ILE A 80 7.46 -8.81 8.32
C ILE A 80 7.67 -9.96 7.35
N ALA A 81 8.89 -10.48 7.32
CA ALA A 81 9.30 -11.50 6.38
C ALA A 81 8.71 -12.87 6.75
N ASN A 82 8.22 -13.57 5.75
CA ASN A 82 7.87 -14.97 5.81
C ASN A 82 8.68 -15.76 4.77
N SER A 83 9.15 -16.93 5.14
CA SER A 83 9.87 -17.84 4.26
C SER A 83 9.38 -19.27 4.43
N VAL A 84 9.82 -20.19 3.58
CA VAL A 84 9.49 -21.62 3.70
C VAL A 84 9.85 -22.18 5.07
N ASP A 85 11.01 -21.75 5.61
CA ASP A 85 11.55 -22.24 6.88
C ASP A 85 11.08 -21.44 8.11
N ASP A 86 10.48 -20.27 7.89
CA ASP A 86 10.02 -19.36 8.95
C ASP A 86 8.74 -18.68 8.52
N THR A 87 7.64 -19.39 8.65
CA THR A 87 6.30 -18.93 8.30
C THR A 87 5.30 -19.31 9.40
N PRO A 88 4.29 -18.46 9.70
CA PRO A 88 3.19 -18.84 10.56
C PRO A 88 2.29 -19.93 9.94
N GLY A 89 2.65 -20.44 8.75
CA GLY A 89 1.92 -21.47 8.05
C GLY A 89 0.46 -21.04 7.74
N ARG A 90 -0.49 -21.86 8.15
CA ARG A 90 -1.93 -21.58 7.93
C ARG A 90 -2.49 -20.41 8.73
N ASP A 91 -1.74 -19.88 9.68
CA ASP A 91 -2.09 -18.67 10.45
C ASP A 91 -1.55 -17.39 9.79
N SER A 92 -0.92 -17.49 8.60
CA SER A 92 -0.53 -16.34 7.81
C SER A 92 -1.74 -15.54 7.32
N TRP A 93 -1.60 -14.23 7.21
CA TRP A 93 -2.65 -13.36 6.65
C TRP A 93 -3.10 -13.82 5.26
N GLY A 94 -2.15 -14.21 4.40
CA GLY A 94 -2.45 -14.73 3.08
C GLY A 94 -3.35 -15.97 3.14
N TYR A 95 -3.10 -16.91 4.06
CA TYR A 95 -3.94 -18.11 4.19
C TYR A 95 -5.30 -17.81 4.84
N LEU A 96 -5.33 -16.94 5.85
CA LEU A 96 -6.56 -16.57 6.56
C LEU A 96 -7.58 -15.89 5.63
N LEU A 97 -7.11 -15.01 4.75
CA LEU A 97 -7.95 -14.15 3.91
C LEU A 97 -8.17 -14.69 2.49
N ASN A 98 -7.41 -15.70 2.04
CA ASN A 98 -7.50 -16.21 0.67
C ASN A 98 -8.70 -17.15 0.49
N TRP A 99 -9.28 -17.13 -0.75
CA TRP A 99 -10.35 -18.06 -1.13
C TRP A 99 -9.95 -19.52 -0.96
N TYR A 100 -8.72 -19.87 -1.31
CA TYR A 100 -8.18 -21.24 -1.19
C TYR A 100 -7.67 -21.58 0.21
N GLY A 101 -7.75 -20.62 1.17
CA GLY A 101 -7.40 -20.81 2.57
C GLY A 101 -8.63 -20.91 3.48
N TYR A 102 -8.57 -20.20 4.62
CA TYR A 102 -9.65 -20.24 5.61
C TYR A 102 -10.86 -19.35 5.31
N GLN A 103 -10.80 -18.49 4.31
CA GLN A 103 -11.92 -17.66 3.89
C GLN A 103 -12.50 -16.78 5.02
N LYS A 104 -11.64 -16.20 5.87
CA LYS A 104 -12.07 -15.46 7.08
C LYS A 104 -12.47 -14.01 6.83
N GLY A 105 -12.24 -13.49 5.61
CA GLY A 105 -12.58 -12.11 5.30
C GLY A 105 -12.90 -11.91 3.83
N PHE A 106 -13.87 -11.05 3.59
CA PHE A 106 -14.25 -10.56 2.26
C PHE A 106 -14.31 -9.05 2.29
N VAL A 107 -14.13 -8.42 1.15
CA VAL A 107 -14.50 -7.02 1.00
C VAL A 107 -16.02 -6.89 0.86
N THR A 108 -16.57 -5.81 1.38
CA THR A 108 -18.02 -5.56 1.26
C THR A 108 -18.40 -5.29 -0.19
N GLN A 109 -19.63 -5.58 -0.57
CA GLN A 109 -20.16 -5.29 -1.89
C GLN A 109 -19.96 -3.82 -2.26
N LYS A 110 -20.32 -2.90 -1.36
CA LYS A 110 -20.14 -1.45 -1.56
C LYS A 110 -18.68 -1.08 -1.86
N TYR A 111 -17.74 -1.68 -1.14
CA TYR A 111 -16.32 -1.42 -1.36
C TYR A 111 -15.83 -1.98 -2.71
N ALA A 112 -16.27 -3.17 -3.08
CA ALA A 112 -15.95 -3.75 -4.38
C ALA A 112 -16.48 -2.87 -5.53
N GLU A 113 -17.72 -2.41 -5.44
CA GLU A 113 -18.31 -1.46 -6.39
C GLU A 113 -17.51 -0.16 -6.51
N GLN A 114 -17.04 0.39 -5.38
CA GLN A 114 -16.18 1.59 -5.37
C GLN A 114 -14.84 1.35 -6.04
N MET A 115 -14.21 0.19 -5.81
CA MET A 115 -12.94 -0.18 -6.44
C MET A 115 -13.07 -0.42 -7.94
N LEU A 116 -14.21 -0.96 -8.38
CA LEU A 116 -14.49 -1.32 -9.77
C LEU A 116 -15.18 -0.20 -10.55
N ALA A 117 -15.52 0.92 -9.91
CA ALA A 117 -16.20 2.04 -10.55
C ALA A 117 -15.38 2.68 -11.69
N ASP A 118 -14.06 2.61 -11.61
CA ASP A 118 -13.13 3.02 -12.65
C ASP A 118 -12.48 1.78 -13.29
N PRO A 119 -12.89 1.38 -14.50
CA PRO A 119 -12.32 0.21 -15.19
C PRO A 119 -10.84 0.36 -15.55
N GLY A 120 -10.33 1.60 -15.61
CA GLY A 120 -8.91 1.89 -15.86
C GLY A 120 -8.04 1.76 -14.60
N ASP A 121 -8.65 1.66 -13.40
CA ASP A 121 -7.90 1.52 -12.16
C ASP A 121 -7.38 0.08 -12.00
N VAL A 122 -6.06 -0.07 -12.13
CA VAL A 122 -5.39 -1.38 -12.06
C VAL A 122 -5.64 -2.12 -10.74
N ARG A 123 -5.98 -1.41 -9.67
CA ARG A 123 -6.26 -1.99 -8.35
C ARG A 123 -7.51 -2.86 -8.34
N GLY A 124 -8.46 -2.58 -9.23
CA GLY A 124 -9.63 -3.43 -9.43
C GLY A 124 -9.29 -4.87 -9.82
N GLN A 125 -8.14 -5.10 -10.47
CA GLN A 125 -7.66 -6.44 -10.84
C GLN A 125 -7.25 -7.30 -9.63
N LEU A 126 -7.12 -6.71 -8.45
CA LEU A 126 -6.87 -7.44 -7.20
C LEU A 126 -8.17 -7.96 -6.56
N LEU A 127 -9.34 -7.66 -7.13
CA LEU A 127 -10.62 -8.16 -6.66
C LEU A 127 -11.09 -9.33 -7.52
N GLU A 128 -11.63 -10.35 -6.89
CA GLU A 128 -12.26 -11.49 -7.55
C GLU A 128 -13.64 -11.76 -6.94
N GLU A 129 -14.65 -11.89 -7.83
CA GLU A 129 -15.99 -12.29 -7.43
C GLU A 129 -16.07 -13.81 -7.26
N ASN A 130 -16.65 -14.24 -6.15
CA ASN A 130 -16.90 -15.65 -5.87
C ASN A 130 -18.27 -15.87 -5.20
N LYS A 131 -18.68 -17.12 -5.06
CA LYS A 131 -19.91 -17.52 -4.37
C LYS A 131 -19.59 -18.22 -3.05
N TYR A 132 -20.04 -17.64 -1.94
CA TYR A 132 -19.93 -18.24 -0.61
C TYR A 132 -21.30 -18.36 0.05
N ALA A 133 -21.69 -19.56 0.45
CA ALA A 133 -23.01 -19.84 1.02
C ALA A 133 -24.19 -19.28 0.18
N GLY A 134 -24.08 -19.34 -1.15
CA GLY A 134 -25.09 -18.85 -2.09
C GLY A 134 -25.12 -17.34 -2.31
N LYS A 135 -24.26 -16.58 -1.65
CA LYS A 135 -24.13 -15.12 -1.80
C LYS A 135 -22.91 -14.78 -2.63
N THR A 136 -23.00 -13.69 -3.39
CA THR A 136 -21.82 -13.09 -4.03
C THR A 136 -20.95 -12.47 -2.97
N VAL A 137 -19.64 -12.75 -3.03
CA VAL A 137 -18.60 -12.20 -2.15
C VAL A 137 -17.40 -11.80 -3.00
N TRP A 138 -16.64 -10.83 -2.49
CA TRP A 138 -15.47 -10.31 -3.17
C TRP A 138 -14.22 -10.58 -2.34
N TRP A 139 -13.18 -11.08 -2.99
CA TRP A 139 -11.86 -11.35 -2.41
C TRP A 139 -10.86 -10.32 -2.85
N LEU A 140 -9.97 -9.96 -1.94
CA LEU A 140 -8.84 -9.10 -2.24
C LEU A 140 -7.55 -9.94 -2.26
N TYR A 141 -6.87 -9.92 -3.39
CA TYR A 141 -5.65 -10.68 -3.62
C TYR A 141 -4.36 -9.86 -3.47
N LYS A 142 -4.31 -8.95 -2.52
CA LYS A 142 -3.08 -8.22 -2.21
C LYS A 142 -2.01 -9.10 -1.57
N LEU A 143 -2.40 -10.08 -0.75
CA LEU A 143 -1.49 -11.04 -0.12
C LEU A 143 -1.63 -12.38 -0.84
N ARG A 144 -1.22 -12.41 -2.10
CA ARG A 144 -1.34 -13.59 -2.94
C ARG A 144 -0.01 -14.33 -3.10
N GLY A 145 -0.08 -15.66 -3.32
CA GLY A 145 1.07 -16.45 -3.74
C GLY A 145 1.41 -16.25 -5.23
N THR A 146 2.38 -17.00 -5.71
CA THR A 146 2.74 -17.09 -7.14
C THR A 146 1.60 -17.64 -7.98
N ASP A 147 0.82 -18.57 -7.42
CA ASP A 147 -0.39 -19.12 -8.02
C ASP A 147 -1.63 -18.63 -7.26
N LEU A 148 -2.56 -17.98 -7.96
CA LEU A 148 -3.84 -17.53 -7.39
C LEU A 148 -4.70 -18.69 -6.86
N LYS A 149 -4.46 -19.92 -7.34
CA LYS A 149 -5.18 -21.12 -6.92
C LYS A 149 -4.60 -21.80 -5.69
N THR A 150 -3.52 -21.28 -5.15
CA THR A 150 -2.93 -21.76 -3.91
C THR A 150 -2.96 -20.68 -2.84
N ALA A 151 -3.29 -21.07 -1.61
CA ALA A 151 -3.26 -20.13 -0.50
C ALA A 151 -1.81 -19.79 -0.14
N PRO A 152 -1.43 -18.50 -0.12
CA PRO A 152 -0.05 -18.11 0.13
C PRO A 152 0.30 -18.29 1.61
N LEU A 153 1.28 -19.16 1.89
CA LEU A 153 1.84 -19.34 3.24
C LEU A 153 3.03 -18.41 3.53
N GLU A 154 3.61 -17.85 2.48
CA GLU A 154 4.90 -17.17 2.53
C GLU A 154 4.86 -15.70 2.17
N CYS A 155 3.67 -15.10 2.04
CA CYS A 155 3.57 -13.68 1.76
C CYS A 155 4.11 -12.86 2.92
N ASN A 156 5.01 -11.92 2.61
CA ASN A 156 5.41 -10.91 3.58
C ASN A 156 4.23 -10.00 3.95
N ASN A 157 4.22 -9.55 5.19
CA ASN A 157 3.26 -8.53 5.60
C ASN A 157 3.90 -7.15 5.46
N VAL A 158 3.48 -6.38 4.47
CA VAL A 158 3.96 -5.01 4.24
C VAL A 158 3.31 -4.08 5.27
N VAL A 159 4.11 -3.51 6.16
CA VAL A 159 3.63 -2.68 7.29
C VAL A 159 3.74 -1.19 6.99
N LEU A 160 4.84 -0.78 6.34
CA LEU A 160 5.12 0.61 5.99
C LEU A 160 5.64 0.67 4.55
N ARG A 161 5.03 1.53 3.74
CA ARG A 161 5.39 1.67 2.33
C ARG A 161 5.29 3.12 1.84
N LEU A 162 6.02 3.42 0.78
CA LEU A 162 6.14 4.75 0.22
C LEU A 162 4.79 5.36 -0.19
N SER A 163 3.90 4.58 -0.80
CA SER A 163 2.56 5.07 -1.19
C SER A 163 1.74 5.60 -0.02
N GLU A 164 1.87 5.02 1.17
CA GLU A 164 1.23 5.58 2.37
C GLU A 164 1.81 6.94 2.72
N VAL A 165 3.12 7.15 2.57
CA VAL A 165 3.76 8.44 2.85
C VAL A 165 3.28 9.52 1.89
N TYR A 166 3.08 9.20 0.61
CA TYR A 166 2.41 10.09 -0.35
C TYR A 166 1.00 10.48 0.12
N LEU A 167 0.23 9.51 0.60
CA LEU A 167 -1.13 9.76 1.09
C LEU A 167 -1.16 10.52 2.43
N ILE A 168 -0.15 10.34 3.30
CA ILE A 168 0.02 11.16 4.51
C ILE A 168 0.27 12.62 4.11
N ALA A 169 1.17 12.87 3.16
CA ALA A 169 1.45 14.21 2.65
C ALA A 169 0.22 14.83 1.98
N ALA A 170 -0.53 14.04 1.20
CA ALA A 170 -1.76 14.49 0.58
C ALA A 170 -2.82 14.87 1.63
N GLU A 171 -3.07 14.03 2.63
CA GLU A 171 -4.06 14.30 3.66
C GLU A 171 -3.69 15.51 4.52
N ALA A 172 -2.46 15.56 5.00
CA ALA A 172 -1.98 16.68 5.81
C ALA A 172 -1.96 17.98 5.00
N GLY A 173 -1.56 17.95 3.73
CA GLY A 173 -1.58 19.10 2.82
C GLY A 173 -3.01 19.63 2.60
N CYS A 174 -3.98 18.73 2.40
CA CYS A 174 -5.38 19.08 2.28
C CYS A 174 -5.91 19.82 3.53
N LYS A 175 -5.57 19.35 4.71
CA LYS A 175 -5.97 19.95 5.99
C LYS A 175 -5.29 21.29 6.26
N LEU A 176 -4.06 21.48 5.79
CA LEU A 176 -3.28 22.73 6.00
C LEU A 176 -3.69 23.87 5.07
N GLY A 177 -4.10 23.56 3.84
CA GLY A 177 -4.39 24.55 2.82
C GLY A 177 -3.13 25.24 2.25
N GLY A 178 -3.34 26.29 1.43
CA GLY A 178 -2.25 27.08 0.85
C GLY A 178 -1.26 26.27 0.04
N ASP A 179 0.03 26.59 0.14
CA ASP A 179 1.10 25.93 -0.61
C ASP A 179 1.21 24.41 -0.28
N ALA A 180 0.89 24.03 0.95
CA ALA A 180 0.87 22.62 1.35
C ALA A 180 -0.22 21.85 0.61
N ALA A 181 -1.38 22.47 0.35
CA ALA A 181 -2.43 21.84 -0.44
C ALA A 181 -2.03 21.67 -1.91
N VAL A 182 -1.32 22.63 -2.50
CA VAL A 182 -0.83 22.51 -3.88
C VAL A 182 0.14 21.32 -4.02
N GLN A 183 1.09 21.21 -3.09
CA GLN A 183 2.02 20.08 -3.08
C GLN A 183 1.32 18.76 -2.74
N GLY A 184 0.41 18.77 -1.76
CA GLY A 184 -0.38 17.62 -1.36
C GLY A 184 -1.24 17.05 -2.49
N LEU A 185 -1.84 17.91 -3.31
CA LEU A 185 -2.53 17.49 -4.54
C LEU A 185 -1.60 16.78 -5.52
N GLY A 186 -0.37 17.31 -5.69
CA GLY A 186 0.64 16.63 -6.50
C GLY A 186 0.91 15.21 -6.00
N TYR A 187 1.11 15.04 -4.69
CA TYR A 187 1.31 13.73 -4.09
C TYR A 187 0.10 12.80 -4.21
N LEU A 188 -1.13 13.33 -4.09
CA LEU A 188 -2.34 12.55 -4.35
C LEU A 188 -2.35 12.05 -5.80
N ASN A 189 -2.05 12.92 -6.75
CA ASN A 189 -2.10 12.60 -8.17
C ASN A 189 -1.05 11.56 -8.59
N GLU A 190 0.10 11.46 -7.91
CA GLU A 190 1.04 10.34 -8.13
C GLU A 190 0.38 8.98 -7.84
N ILE A 191 -0.43 8.88 -6.79
CA ILE A 191 -1.14 7.64 -6.44
C ILE A 191 -2.32 7.39 -7.37
N VAL A 192 -3.10 8.44 -7.70
CA VAL A 192 -4.25 8.36 -8.60
C VAL A 192 -3.82 7.92 -10.00
N LYS A 193 -2.82 8.59 -10.59
CA LYS A 193 -2.29 8.25 -11.92
C LYS A 193 -1.61 6.89 -11.97
N ARG A 194 -1.03 6.44 -10.87
CA ARG A 194 -0.54 5.08 -10.79
C ARG A 194 -1.69 4.05 -10.83
N GLY A 195 -2.82 4.36 -10.19
CA GLY A 195 -4.03 3.52 -10.29
C GLY A 195 -4.60 3.52 -11.71
N ASN A 196 -4.84 4.69 -12.26
CA ASN A 196 -5.29 4.92 -13.63
C ASN A 196 -4.57 6.12 -14.24
N PRO A 197 -3.66 5.94 -15.23
CA PRO A 197 -2.89 7.03 -15.83
C PRO A 197 -3.73 8.14 -16.48
N ASP A 198 -4.95 7.82 -16.89
CA ASP A 198 -5.88 8.78 -17.52
C ASP A 198 -6.70 9.57 -16.48
N ASN A 199 -6.51 9.30 -15.18
CA ASN A 199 -7.26 9.95 -14.11
C ASN A 199 -6.41 11.00 -13.39
N GLU A 200 -7.04 12.11 -13.00
CA GLU A 200 -6.40 13.19 -12.27
C GLU A 200 -7.40 13.90 -11.36
N VAL A 201 -6.98 14.26 -10.17
CA VAL A 201 -7.77 15.09 -9.24
C VAL A 201 -7.42 16.56 -9.47
N THR A 202 -8.44 17.41 -9.66
CA THR A 202 -8.25 18.85 -9.74
C THR A 202 -8.21 19.48 -8.36
N MET A 203 -7.76 20.74 -8.25
CA MET A 203 -7.79 21.47 -6.97
C MET A 203 -9.21 21.64 -6.44
N ALA A 204 -10.21 21.74 -7.32
CA ALA A 204 -11.63 21.86 -6.92
C ALA A 204 -12.16 20.56 -6.29
N ASP A 205 -11.64 19.41 -6.72
CA ASP A 205 -12.04 18.08 -6.24
C ASP A 205 -11.13 17.59 -5.11
N TYR A 206 -10.08 18.32 -4.78
CA TYR A 206 -9.12 17.96 -3.72
C TYR A 206 -9.72 18.25 -2.34
N THR A 207 -10.56 17.35 -1.89
CA THR A 207 -11.22 17.39 -0.58
C THR A 207 -10.69 16.29 0.32
N LEU A 208 -10.89 16.42 1.63
CA LEU A 208 -10.51 15.39 2.58
C LEU A 208 -11.17 14.05 2.26
N ASP A 209 -12.46 14.05 1.93
CA ASP A 209 -13.20 12.83 1.56
C ASP A 209 -12.56 12.15 0.34
N ARG A 210 -12.19 12.94 -0.69
CA ARG A 210 -11.52 12.40 -1.89
C ARG A 210 -10.15 11.75 -1.55
N VAL A 211 -9.38 12.37 -0.63
CA VAL A 211 -8.12 11.80 -0.15
C VAL A 211 -8.36 10.51 0.63
N LEU A 212 -9.37 10.48 1.51
CA LEU A 212 -9.71 9.29 2.30
C LEU A 212 -10.22 8.15 1.42
N ASP A 213 -10.98 8.45 0.36
CA ASP A 213 -11.38 7.47 -0.64
C ASP A 213 -10.15 6.85 -1.33
N GLU A 214 -9.17 7.66 -1.72
CA GLU A 214 -7.93 7.18 -2.32
C GLU A 214 -7.11 6.34 -1.34
N ARG A 215 -7.01 6.77 -0.08
CA ARG A 215 -6.37 5.99 0.99
C ARG A 215 -7.04 4.64 1.18
N SER A 216 -8.37 4.60 1.15
CA SER A 216 -9.14 3.36 1.26
C SER A 216 -8.81 2.40 0.14
N LYS A 217 -8.78 2.86 -1.12
CA LYS A 217 -8.43 2.03 -2.28
C LYS A 217 -6.99 1.52 -2.21
N GLU A 218 -6.07 2.41 -1.83
CA GLU A 218 -4.64 2.10 -1.86
C GLU A 218 -4.21 1.20 -0.69
N LEU A 219 -4.73 1.45 0.51
CA LEU A 219 -4.22 0.83 1.74
C LEU A 219 -5.05 -0.36 2.23
N VAL A 220 -6.07 -0.78 1.50
CA VAL A 220 -6.87 -1.97 1.83
C VAL A 220 -5.99 -3.22 1.90
N GLY A 221 -6.18 -4.07 2.92
CA GLY A 221 -5.48 -5.34 3.14
C GLY A 221 -4.31 -5.31 4.10
#